data_1eba7d7b8ab42bc79399b9633439ffaa
#
_entry.id   1eba7d7b8ab42bc79399b9633439ffaa
#
_cell.length_a   1.000
_cell.length_b   1.000
_cell.length_c   1.000
_cell.angle_alpha   90.00
_cell.angle_beta   90.00
_cell.angle_gamma   90.00
#
_symmetry.space_group_name_H-M   'P 1'
#
loop_
_entity.id
_entity.type
_entity.pdbx_description
1 polymer ?
#
loop_
_entity_poly.entity_id
_entity_poly.type
_entity_poly.pdbx_seq_one_letter_code
_entity_poly.pdbx_strand_id
1 'polypeptide(L)'
;VSDYQQANEAGLVSYSVVSNNLKDNITREEFCELAVNLYEKLTGEDMIEPEVSPFEDTDSMAVAQAYCYGMVSGTGDNTFTPDRLVTREEMAKMLVSTLTASEVNFNLSDGYDDADVVNAFEDSDEVSSWAKSSVGTMLNYSLMSGVDDENFSPLGSTTREQAISSINRSYNTFKSDDYSIELPEITLPEDGAEIEEGNFTVSWTPVSNAQAYHVIIKDANASSVLLSDVYDGESIEVSEGSL
;
A
#
# COMPACT_ATOMS: atom_id res chain seq x y z
N VAL A 1 21.13 16.75 3.56
CA VAL A 1 20.70 15.63 4.43
C VAL A 1 20.43 14.45 3.53
N SER A 2 20.97 13.25 3.86
CA SER A 2 20.75 12.06 3.03
C SER A 2 19.31 11.52 3.22
N ASP A 3 18.79 10.77 2.23
CA ASP A 3 17.48 10.11 2.33
C ASP A 3 17.40 9.27 3.62
N TYR A 4 18.45 8.55 3.96
CA TYR A 4 18.54 7.78 5.21
C TYR A 4 18.34 8.64 6.47
N GLN A 5 19.01 9.79 6.56
CA GLN A 5 18.89 10.66 7.73
C GLN A 5 17.46 11.21 7.86
N GLN A 6 16.85 11.62 6.75
CA GLN A 6 15.46 12.09 6.73
C GLN A 6 14.49 10.98 7.14
N ALA A 7 14.65 9.77 6.58
CA ALA A 7 13.83 8.62 6.91
C ALA A 7 13.94 8.22 8.39
N ASN A 8 15.15 8.26 8.94
CA ASN A 8 15.38 7.94 10.34
C ASN A 8 14.79 9.00 11.28
N GLU A 9 14.93 10.29 10.96
CA GLU A 9 14.32 11.40 11.72
C GLU A 9 12.79 11.36 11.67
N ALA A 10 12.22 10.91 10.55
CA ALA A 10 10.77 10.73 10.39
C ALA A 10 10.23 9.46 11.07
N GLY A 11 11.10 8.59 11.58
CA GLY A 11 10.70 7.32 12.20
C GLY A 11 10.22 6.27 11.20
N LEU A 12 10.73 6.33 9.95
CA LEU A 12 10.37 5.39 8.89
C LEU A 12 11.24 4.12 8.90
N VAL A 13 12.33 4.10 9.68
CA VAL A 13 13.33 3.04 9.63
C VAL A 13 13.41 2.32 10.96
N SER A 14 13.25 1.00 10.94
CA SER A 14 13.37 0.15 12.12
C SER A 14 14.83 -0.15 12.47
N TYR A 15 15.09 -0.40 13.76
CA TYR A 15 16.43 -0.73 14.24
C TYR A 15 16.99 -2.01 13.60
N SER A 16 16.16 -3.03 13.37
CA SER A 16 16.52 -4.28 12.69
C SER A 16 17.16 -4.03 11.32
N VAL A 17 16.59 -3.12 10.54
CA VAL A 17 17.10 -2.76 9.21
C VAL A 17 18.42 -2.00 9.30
N VAL A 18 18.50 -0.99 10.19
CA VAL A 18 19.70 -0.12 10.25
C VAL A 18 20.87 -0.70 11.03
N SER A 19 20.64 -1.72 11.84
CA SER A 19 21.72 -2.46 12.51
C SER A 19 22.55 -3.29 11.52
N ASN A 20 22.06 -3.51 10.31
CA ASN A 20 22.71 -4.19 9.22
C ASN A 20 23.45 -3.22 8.30
N ASN A 21 24.32 -3.73 7.42
CA ASN A 21 24.96 -2.90 6.41
C ASN A 21 23.95 -2.46 5.36
N LEU A 22 23.77 -1.15 5.19
CA LEU A 22 22.78 -0.56 4.27
C LEU A 22 23.07 -0.87 2.79
N LYS A 23 24.30 -1.23 2.45
CA LYS A 23 24.67 -1.62 1.07
C LYS A 23 24.36 -3.05 0.73
N ASP A 24 24.05 -3.88 1.73
CA ASP A 24 23.59 -5.25 1.49
C ASP A 24 22.12 -5.26 1.09
N ASN A 25 21.71 -6.31 0.39
CA ASN A 25 20.36 -6.44 -0.10
C ASN A 25 19.36 -6.61 1.06
N ILE A 26 18.17 -6.02 0.88
CA ILE A 26 17.07 -6.09 1.83
C ILE A 26 16.32 -7.41 1.69
N THR A 27 15.87 -7.98 2.81
CA THR A 27 14.99 -9.14 2.81
C THR A 27 13.53 -8.73 2.73
N ARG A 28 12.66 -9.69 2.43
CA ARG A 28 11.20 -9.45 2.39
C ARG A 28 10.64 -9.03 3.74
N GLU A 29 11.13 -9.64 4.82
CA GLU A 29 10.70 -9.28 6.18
C GLU A 29 11.14 -7.87 6.56
N GLU A 30 12.40 -7.51 6.32
CA GLU A 30 12.89 -6.15 6.56
C GLU A 30 12.11 -5.09 5.76
N PHE A 31 11.70 -5.43 4.54
CA PHE A 31 10.87 -4.50 3.76
C PHE A 31 9.47 -4.33 4.36
N CYS A 32 8.87 -5.37 4.94
CA CYS A 32 7.59 -5.25 5.64
C CYS A 32 7.67 -4.29 6.82
N GLU A 33 8.77 -4.28 7.57
CA GLU A 33 8.96 -3.31 8.66
C GLU A 33 8.98 -1.86 8.15
N LEU A 34 9.64 -1.60 7.01
CA LEU A 34 9.64 -0.27 6.39
C LEU A 34 8.23 0.10 5.87
N ALA A 35 7.50 -0.86 5.31
CA ALA A 35 6.16 -0.66 4.79
C ALA A 35 5.15 -0.33 5.89
N VAL A 36 5.20 -1.03 7.02
CA VAL A 36 4.38 -0.76 8.21
C VAL A 36 4.66 0.65 8.73
N ASN A 37 5.94 1.00 8.93
CA ASN A 37 6.31 2.34 9.39
C ASN A 37 5.82 3.44 8.42
N LEU A 38 5.91 3.21 7.11
CA LEU A 38 5.43 4.16 6.11
C LEU A 38 3.91 4.36 6.23
N TYR A 39 3.14 3.27 6.33
CA TYR A 39 1.69 3.33 6.50
C TYR A 39 1.32 4.14 7.73
N GLU A 40 1.86 3.80 8.91
CA GLU A 40 1.55 4.47 10.16
C GLU A 40 1.92 5.96 10.14
N LYS A 41 3.00 6.32 9.42
CA LYS A 41 3.40 7.73 9.28
C LYS A 41 2.56 8.50 8.28
N LEU A 42 2.02 7.87 7.26
CA LEU A 42 1.13 8.52 6.29
C LEU A 42 -0.29 8.68 6.81
N THR A 43 -0.81 7.66 7.48
CA THR A 43 -2.19 7.64 7.99
C THR A 43 -2.32 8.27 9.38
N GLY A 44 -1.27 8.25 10.18
CA GLY A 44 -1.30 8.61 11.60
C GLY A 44 -1.97 7.54 12.48
N GLU A 45 -2.28 6.37 11.93
CA GLU A 45 -2.95 5.26 12.60
C GLU A 45 -1.99 4.09 12.80
N ASP A 46 -2.01 3.48 13.99
CA ASP A 46 -1.27 2.25 14.25
C ASP A 46 -1.98 1.07 13.55
N MET A 47 -1.20 0.18 12.95
CA MET A 47 -1.76 -1.03 12.35
C MET A 47 -2.28 -2.01 13.40
N ILE A 48 -3.42 -2.63 13.11
CA ILE A 48 -3.96 -3.70 13.95
C ILE A 48 -2.99 -4.89 13.96
N GLU A 49 -2.68 -5.37 15.16
CA GLU A 49 -1.86 -6.57 15.35
C GLU A 49 -2.74 -7.82 15.18
N PRO A 50 -2.51 -8.67 14.16
CA PRO A 50 -3.22 -9.93 14.04
C PRO A 50 -2.80 -10.90 15.16
N GLU A 51 -3.75 -11.66 15.71
CA GLU A 51 -3.50 -12.59 16.81
C GLU A 51 -2.55 -13.74 16.42
N VAL A 52 -2.52 -14.11 15.15
CA VAL A 52 -1.74 -15.25 14.64
C VAL A 52 -1.12 -14.87 13.29
N SER A 53 0.13 -15.25 13.08
CA SER A 53 0.75 -15.15 11.76
C SER A 53 0.01 -16.02 10.73
N PRO A 54 -0.29 -15.49 9.53
CA PRO A 54 -0.88 -16.30 8.45
C PRO A 54 0.15 -17.26 7.81
N PHE A 55 1.41 -17.18 8.20
CA PHE A 55 2.52 -17.94 7.62
C PHE A 55 3.18 -18.85 8.65
N GLU A 56 3.61 -20.01 8.20
CA GLU A 56 4.26 -21.03 9.04
C GLU A 56 5.78 -20.82 9.20
N ASP A 57 6.35 -19.99 8.34
CA ASP A 57 7.80 -19.76 8.25
C ASP A 57 8.26 -18.42 8.85
N THR A 58 7.36 -17.63 9.44
CA THR A 58 7.70 -16.41 10.19
C THR A 58 6.65 -16.07 11.24
N ASP A 59 7.12 -15.60 12.39
CA ASP A 59 6.28 -15.01 13.46
C ASP A 59 6.36 -13.47 13.46
N SER A 60 6.92 -12.86 12.42
CA SER A 60 7.08 -11.42 12.30
C SER A 60 5.74 -10.71 12.28
N MET A 61 5.52 -9.82 13.26
CA MET A 61 4.31 -9.00 13.34
C MET A 61 4.20 -8.08 12.11
N ALA A 62 5.30 -7.48 11.68
CA ALA A 62 5.31 -6.61 10.50
C ALA A 62 4.89 -7.35 9.23
N VAL A 63 5.30 -8.61 9.07
CA VAL A 63 4.84 -9.46 7.94
C VAL A 63 3.35 -9.74 8.04
N ALA A 64 2.86 -10.08 9.23
CA ALA A 64 1.45 -10.37 9.45
C ALA A 64 0.57 -9.14 9.21
N GLN A 65 0.97 -7.98 9.71
CA GLN A 65 0.31 -6.69 9.47
C GLN A 65 0.30 -6.34 7.98
N ALA A 66 1.46 -6.34 7.33
CA ALA A 66 1.57 -6.02 5.90
C ALA A 66 0.71 -6.94 5.02
N TYR A 67 0.60 -8.21 5.38
CA TYR A 67 -0.28 -9.16 4.68
C TYR A 67 -1.77 -8.85 4.91
N CYS A 68 -2.17 -8.61 6.15
CA CYS A 68 -3.58 -8.29 6.48
C CYS A 68 -4.08 -7.02 5.79
N TYR A 69 -3.20 -6.06 5.58
CA TYR A 69 -3.51 -4.81 4.87
C TYR A 69 -3.29 -4.89 3.34
N GLY A 70 -2.96 -6.08 2.81
CA GLY A 70 -2.80 -6.31 1.37
C GLY A 70 -1.56 -5.69 0.75
N MET A 71 -0.57 -5.31 1.56
CA MET A 71 0.69 -4.72 1.08
C MET A 71 1.61 -5.76 0.46
N VAL A 72 1.53 -7.00 0.96
CA VAL A 72 2.34 -8.13 0.53
C VAL A 72 1.49 -9.38 0.35
N SER A 73 2.04 -10.36 -0.38
CA SER A 73 1.44 -11.69 -0.55
C SER A 73 2.42 -12.76 -0.12
N GLY A 74 1.91 -13.93 0.26
CA GLY A 74 2.72 -15.12 0.46
C GLY A 74 3.34 -15.63 -0.84
N THR A 75 4.25 -16.59 -0.70
CA THR A 75 4.94 -17.24 -1.84
C THR A 75 4.30 -18.59 -2.21
N GLY A 76 3.29 -19.02 -1.49
CA GLY A 76 2.53 -20.26 -1.66
C GLY A 76 2.56 -21.11 -0.39
N ASP A 77 1.64 -22.08 -0.28
CA ASP A 77 1.60 -23.09 0.79
C ASP A 77 1.78 -22.54 2.22
N ASN A 78 1.11 -21.42 2.56
CA ASN A 78 1.21 -20.72 3.84
C ASN A 78 2.64 -20.25 4.18
N THR A 79 3.47 -19.97 3.18
CA THR A 79 4.84 -19.46 3.36
C THR A 79 4.99 -18.04 2.88
N PHE A 80 5.88 -17.28 3.53
CA PHE A 80 6.26 -15.92 3.18
C PHE A 80 7.66 -15.81 2.60
N THR A 81 8.55 -16.73 2.98
CA THR A 81 10.00 -16.69 2.68
C THR A 81 10.66 -15.39 3.17
N PRO A 82 10.68 -15.14 4.51
CA PRO A 82 11.08 -13.85 5.11
C PRO A 82 12.50 -13.42 4.74
N ASP A 83 13.45 -14.36 4.66
CA ASP A 83 14.86 -14.11 4.36
C ASP A 83 15.15 -13.93 2.85
N ARG A 84 14.17 -14.16 1.98
CA ARG A 84 14.37 -14.00 0.53
C ARG A 84 14.60 -12.52 0.20
N LEU A 85 15.59 -12.26 -0.65
CA LEU A 85 15.88 -10.90 -1.10
C LEU A 85 14.77 -10.36 -2.01
N VAL A 86 14.53 -9.06 -1.91
CA VAL A 86 13.52 -8.35 -2.70
C VAL A 86 14.13 -7.89 -4.03
N THR A 87 13.50 -8.22 -5.14
CA THR A 87 13.87 -7.64 -6.44
C THR A 87 13.30 -6.23 -6.60
N ARG A 88 13.82 -5.47 -7.57
CA ARG A 88 13.39 -4.10 -7.79
C ARG A 88 11.94 -4.00 -8.26
N GLU A 89 11.48 -4.91 -9.11
CA GLU A 89 10.08 -4.97 -9.52
C GLU A 89 9.16 -5.41 -8.38
N GLU A 90 9.61 -6.31 -7.51
CA GLU A 90 8.87 -6.68 -6.30
C GLU A 90 8.76 -5.52 -5.32
N MET A 91 9.85 -4.76 -5.11
CA MET A 91 9.83 -3.56 -4.29
C MET A 91 8.82 -2.54 -4.82
N ALA A 92 8.80 -2.30 -6.13
CA ALA A 92 7.82 -1.41 -6.75
C ALA A 92 6.38 -1.84 -6.43
N LYS A 93 6.08 -3.15 -6.59
CA LYS A 93 4.76 -3.69 -6.29
C LYS A 93 4.39 -3.57 -4.82
N MET A 94 5.28 -3.94 -3.93
CA MET A 94 5.06 -3.88 -2.48
C MET A 94 4.83 -2.43 -2.02
N LEU A 95 5.62 -1.48 -2.54
CA LEU A 95 5.52 -0.07 -2.17
C LEU A 95 4.22 0.58 -2.71
N VAL A 96 3.84 0.32 -3.96
CA VAL A 96 2.55 0.78 -4.49
C VAL A 96 1.39 0.19 -3.68
N SER A 97 1.46 -1.10 -3.31
CA SER A 97 0.43 -1.72 -2.45
C SER A 97 0.38 -1.07 -1.06
N THR A 98 1.53 -0.71 -0.46
CA THR A 98 1.60 0.02 0.81
C THR A 98 0.96 1.39 0.71
N LEU A 99 1.29 2.16 -0.33
CA LEU A 99 0.70 3.49 -0.56
C LEU A 99 -0.80 3.41 -0.82
N THR A 100 -1.26 2.39 -1.55
CA THR A 100 -2.70 2.13 -1.76
C THR A 100 -3.40 1.80 -0.44
N ALA A 101 -2.80 0.97 0.41
CA ALA A 101 -3.32 0.67 1.74
C ALA A 101 -3.36 1.92 2.65
N SER A 102 -2.43 2.87 2.43
CA SER A 102 -2.41 4.18 3.10
C SER A 102 -3.36 5.20 2.46
N GLU A 103 -4.28 4.75 1.60
CA GLU A 103 -5.28 5.59 0.91
C GLU A 103 -4.68 6.67 -0.01
N VAL A 104 -3.42 6.50 -0.42
CA VAL A 104 -2.79 7.39 -1.40
C VAL A 104 -3.49 7.25 -2.74
N ASN A 105 -4.07 8.34 -3.19
CA ASN A 105 -4.66 8.42 -4.53
C ASN A 105 -3.60 8.80 -5.56
N PHE A 106 -3.26 7.87 -6.45
CA PHE A 106 -2.37 8.13 -7.56
C PHE A 106 -3.13 8.85 -8.69
N ASN A 107 -3.30 10.17 -8.55
CA ASN A 107 -3.83 11.01 -9.64
C ASN A 107 -2.74 11.19 -10.70
N LEU A 108 -2.60 10.21 -11.59
CA LEU A 108 -1.86 10.42 -12.81
C LEU A 108 -2.72 11.32 -13.69
N SER A 109 -2.32 12.60 -13.83
CA SER A 109 -2.99 13.53 -14.73
C SER A 109 -3.01 12.96 -16.16
N ASP A 110 -4.11 13.22 -16.88
CA ASP A 110 -4.31 12.79 -18.26
C ASP A 110 -3.03 12.96 -19.11
N GLY A 111 -2.48 11.85 -19.57
CA GLY A 111 -1.30 11.82 -20.44
C GLY A 111 -0.07 11.07 -19.90
N TYR A 112 -0.10 10.57 -18.67
CA TYR A 112 0.92 9.66 -18.16
C TYR A 112 0.45 8.21 -18.35
N ASP A 113 1.11 7.50 -19.26
CA ASP A 113 0.95 6.05 -19.39
C ASP A 113 2.09 5.37 -18.61
N ASP A 114 1.76 4.55 -17.62
CA ASP A 114 2.73 3.74 -16.88
C ASP A 114 3.61 2.90 -17.82
N ALA A 115 3.07 2.48 -18.97
CA ALA A 115 3.80 1.70 -19.95
C ALA A 115 4.87 2.55 -20.66
N ASP A 116 4.62 3.82 -20.95
CA ASP A 116 5.57 4.65 -21.71
C ASP A 116 6.85 4.90 -20.93
N VAL A 117 6.76 5.17 -19.63
CA VAL A 117 7.96 5.39 -18.79
C VAL A 117 8.76 4.11 -18.57
N VAL A 118 8.09 2.96 -18.49
CA VAL A 118 8.77 1.65 -18.39
C VAL A 118 9.45 1.32 -19.72
N ASN A 119 8.79 1.56 -20.85
CA ASN A 119 9.33 1.28 -22.18
C ASN A 119 10.51 2.18 -22.57
N ALA A 120 10.81 3.21 -21.78
CA ALA A 120 12.02 4.02 -21.98
C ALA A 120 13.32 3.30 -21.62
N PHE A 121 13.25 2.19 -20.85
CA PHE A 121 14.41 1.39 -20.48
C PHE A 121 14.66 0.25 -21.49
N GLU A 122 15.94 -0.04 -21.78
CA GLU A 122 16.33 -1.10 -22.71
C GLU A 122 15.92 -2.50 -22.21
N ASP A 123 15.87 -2.69 -20.89
CA ASP A 123 15.46 -3.93 -20.23
C ASP A 123 13.96 -3.98 -19.84
N SER A 124 13.15 -3.12 -20.44
CA SER A 124 11.70 -3.05 -20.19
C SER A 124 10.95 -4.35 -20.43
N ASP A 125 11.45 -5.18 -21.36
CA ASP A 125 10.88 -6.50 -21.64
C ASP A 125 11.11 -7.51 -20.52
N GLU A 126 12.08 -7.29 -19.65
CA GLU A 126 12.35 -8.12 -18.47
C GLU A 126 11.40 -7.82 -17.31
N VAL A 127 10.70 -6.68 -17.34
CA VAL A 127 9.70 -6.34 -16.32
C VAL A 127 8.51 -7.29 -16.44
N SER A 128 8.25 -8.03 -15.38
CA SER A 128 7.11 -8.94 -15.30
C SER A 128 5.79 -8.23 -15.53
N SER A 129 4.86 -8.85 -16.27
CA SER A 129 3.57 -8.25 -16.61
C SER A 129 2.76 -7.79 -15.38
N TRP A 130 2.87 -8.51 -14.26
CA TRP A 130 2.22 -8.16 -13.00
C TRP A 130 2.83 -6.94 -12.30
N ALA A 131 4.07 -6.58 -12.62
CA ALA A 131 4.81 -5.47 -12.01
C ALA A 131 4.78 -4.19 -12.85
N LYS A 132 4.48 -4.27 -14.16
CA LYS A 132 4.60 -3.15 -15.10
C LYS A 132 3.90 -1.87 -14.62
N SER A 133 2.66 -1.96 -14.19
CA SER A 133 1.93 -0.78 -13.68
C SER A 133 2.58 -0.21 -12.42
N SER A 134 2.99 -1.07 -11.47
CA SER A 134 3.64 -0.59 -10.26
C SER A 134 5.00 0.06 -10.53
N VAL A 135 5.80 -0.52 -11.43
CA VAL A 135 7.08 0.08 -11.86
C VAL A 135 6.82 1.43 -12.53
N GLY A 136 5.84 1.53 -13.43
CA GLY A 136 5.45 2.78 -14.08
C GLY A 136 5.01 3.84 -13.08
N THR A 137 4.14 3.50 -12.14
CA THR A 137 3.72 4.40 -11.05
C THR A 137 4.93 4.92 -10.27
N MET A 138 5.84 4.03 -9.85
CA MET A 138 7.03 4.42 -9.07
C MET A 138 7.97 5.36 -9.85
N LEU A 139 8.10 5.17 -11.15
CA LEU A 139 8.89 6.02 -12.04
C LEU A 139 8.21 7.39 -12.26
N ASN A 140 6.89 7.40 -12.54
CA ASN A 140 6.11 8.61 -12.77
C ASN A 140 6.15 9.57 -11.59
N TYR A 141 6.10 9.03 -10.36
CA TYR A 141 6.23 9.83 -9.12
C TYR A 141 7.67 10.04 -8.67
N SER A 142 8.68 9.60 -9.46
CA SER A 142 10.11 9.68 -9.10
C SER A 142 10.45 9.03 -7.75
N LEU A 143 9.67 8.03 -7.34
CA LEU A 143 9.89 7.27 -6.10
C LEU A 143 10.99 6.22 -6.27
N MET A 144 11.16 5.75 -7.50
CA MET A 144 12.27 4.93 -7.97
C MET A 144 12.87 5.53 -9.24
N SER A 145 14.07 5.11 -9.60
CA SER A 145 14.74 5.44 -10.84
C SER A 145 15.41 4.19 -11.42
N GLY A 146 15.90 4.26 -12.65
CA GLY A 146 16.78 3.25 -13.21
C GLY A 146 18.05 3.06 -12.38
N VAL A 147 18.76 1.97 -12.60
CA VAL A 147 20.11 1.77 -12.05
C VAL A 147 21.13 2.61 -12.81
N ASP A 148 20.82 2.93 -14.04
CA ASP A 148 21.49 3.89 -14.92
C ASP A 148 20.46 4.52 -15.90
N ASP A 149 20.93 5.27 -16.89
CA ASP A 149 20.06 5.96 -17.85
C ASP A 149 19.35 5.01 -18.83
N GLU A 150 19.85 3.78 -19.00
CA GLU A 150 19.37 2.80 -19.98
C GLU A 150 18.61 1.65 -19.34
N ASN A 151 18.89 1.32 -18.06
CA ASN A 151 18.36 0.10 -17.44
C ASN A 151 17.61 0.37 -16.12
N PHE A 152 16.48 -0.34 -15.96
CA PHE A 152 15.73 -0.40 -14.70
C PHE A 152 16.23 -1.52 -13.79
N SER A 153 16.69 -2.65 -14.35
CA SER A 153 17.12 -3.88 -13.67
C SER A 153 16.02 -4.51 -12.81
N PRO A 154 14.86 -4.91 -13.40
CA PRO A 154 13.68 -5.36 -12.66
C PRO A 154 13.95 -6.57 -11.75
N LEU A 155 14.76 -7.52 -12.22
CA LEU A 155 15.12 -8.75 -11.50
C LEU A 155 16.34 -8.59 -10.57
N GLY A 156 16.99 -7.43 -10.60
CA GLY A 156 18.10 -7.09 -9.71
C GLY A 156 17.61 -6.94 -8.26
N SER A 157 18.44 -7.40 -7.30
CA SER A 157 18.12 -7.25 -5.89
C SER A 157 18.24 -5.79 -5.44
N THR A 158 17.38 -5.39 -4.51
CA THR A 158 17.37 -4.06 -3.91
C THR A 158 18.21 -4.02 -2.66
N THR A 159 19.05 -2.99 -2.47
CA THR A 159 19.76 -2.77 -1.22
C THR A 159 18.86 -2.09 -0.18
N ARG A 160 19.22 -2.22 1.12
CA ARG A 160 18.54 -1.51 2.21
C ARG A 160 18.52 0.00 1.98
N GLU A 161 19.67 0.56 1.53
CA GLU A 161 19.77 2.00 1.22
C GLU A 161 18.77 2.42 0.12
N GLN A 162 18.63 1.62 -0.95
CA GLN A 162 17.67 1.90 -2.03
C GLN A 162 16.22 1.81 -1.55
N ALA A 163 15.90 0.80 -0.74
CA ALA A 163 14.57 0.66 -0.16
C ALA A 163 14.22 1.85 0.75
N ILE A 164 15.14 2.23 1.65
CA ILE A 164 14.96 3.39 2.53
C ILE A 164 14.79 4.69 1.71
N SER A 165 15.56 4.87 0.63
CA SER A 165 15.41 6.05 -0.23
C SER A 165 14.02 6.10 -0.89
N SER A 166 13.51 4.98 -1.39
CA SER A 166 12.17 4.91 -1.99
C SER A 166 11.06 5.15 -0.95
N ILE A 167 11.18 4.59 0.25
CA ILE A 167 10.29 4.85 1.38
C ILE A 167 10.31 6.34 1.77
N ASN A 168 11.50 6.95 1.90
CA ASN A 168 11.63 8.37 2.23
C ASN A 168 10.99 9.28 1.17
N ARG A 169 11.23 8.98 -0.11
CA ARG A 169 10.61 9.73 -1.22
C ARG A 169 9.10 9.59 -1.21
N SER A 170 8.59 8.36 -1.00
CA SER A 170 7.16 8.11 -0.89
C SER A 170 6.54 8.91 0.25
N TYR A 171 7.13 8.86 1.43
CA TYR A 171 6.68 9.65 2.57
C TYR A 171 6.70 11.16 2.25
N ASN A 172 7.81 11.68 1.73
CA ASN A 172 7.93 13.11 1.42
C ASN A 172 6.99 13.58 0.31
N THR A 173 6.63 12.71 -0.62
CA THR A 173 5.68 13.01 -1.70
C THR A 173 4.23 13.04 -1.18
N PHE A 174 3.88 12.13 -0.27
CA PHE A 174 2.49 11.90 0.14
C PHE A 174 2.16 12.30 1.58
N LYS A 175 3.14 12.73 2.39
CA LYS A 175 2.96 13.23 3.77
C LYS A 175 2.36 14.62 3.84
N SER A 176 1.57 15.11 2.99
CA SER A 176 1.22 16.52 3.02
C SER A 176 0.26 16.85 4.17
N ASP A 177 0.52 18.00 4.82
CA ASP A 177 -0.43 18.68 5.70
C ASP A 177 -1.73 19.10 4.94
N ASP A 178 -1.77 18.85 3.62
CA ASP A 178 -2.85 19.21 2.70
C ASP A 178 -3.61 17.99 2.14
N TYR A 179 -3.14 16.76 2.39
CA TYR A 179 -3.91 15.52 2.21
C TYR A 179 -4.57 15.08 3.54
N SER A 180 -5.19 16.00 4.25
CA SER A 180 -6.33 15.60 5.06
C SER A 180 -7.41 15.17 4.05
N ILE A 181 -7.42 13.90 3.69
CA ILE A 181 -8.59 13.31 3.06
C ILE A 181 -9.67 13.51 4.11
N GLU A 182 -10.59 14.45 3.83
CA GLU A 182 -11.83 14.49 4.58
C GLU A 182 -12.45 13.11 4.36
N LEU A 183 -12.39 12.26 5.38
CA LEU A 183 -13.04 10.97 5.30
C LEU A 183 -14.55 11.22 5.23
N PRO A 184 -15.28 10.55 4.34
CA PRO A 184 -16.71 10.66 4.33
C PRO A 184 -17.27 10.16 5.66
N GLU A 185 -18.04 10.96 6.36
CA GLU A 185 -18.76 10.52 7.56
C GLU A 185 -20.06 9.84 7.12
N ILE A 186 -20.35 8.66 7.65
CA ILE A 186 -21.63 7.98 7.44
C ILE A 186 -22.71 8.81 8.12
N THR A 187 -23.70 9.25 7.35
CA THR A 187 -24.82 10.08 7.83
C THR A 187 -26.09 9.23 8.05
N LEU A 188 -26.20 8.11 7.34
CA LEU A 188 -27.26 7.11 7.53
C LEU A 188 -26.70 5.69 7.27
N PRO A 189 -27.11 4.67 8.05
CA PRO A 189 -27.83 4.82 9.31
C PRO A 189 -26.98 5.54 10.37
N GLU A 190 -27.61 6.16 11.36
CA GLU A 190 -26.89 6.73 12.50
C GLU A 190 -26.15 5.64 13.27
N ASP A 191 -25.02 5.98 13.87
CA ASP A 191 -24.23 5.02 14.66
C ASP A 191 -25.07 4.38 15.77
N GLY A 192 -25.06 3.04 15.82
CA GLY A 192 -25.86 2.27 16.75
C GLY A 192 -27.34 2.15 16.38
N ALA A 193 -27.78 2.60 15.20
CA ALA A 193 -29.16 2.42 14.75
C ALA A 193 -29.49 0.92 14.58
N GLU A 194 -30.65 0.51 15.08
CA GLU A 194 -31.21 -0.82 14.76
C GLU A 194 -31.88 -0.73 13.38
N ILE A 195 -31.44 -1.59 12.46
CA ILE A 195 -32.02 -1.70 11.12
C ILE A 195 -33.01 -2.86 11.12
N GLU A 196 -34.27 -2.57 10.88
CA GLU A 196 -35.31 -3.61 10.71
C GLU A 196 -35.07 -4.37 9.40
N GLU A 197 -35.56 -5.63 9.31
CA GLU A 197 -35.54 -6.42 8.08
C GLU A 197 -36.16 -5.61 6.91
N GLY A 198 -35.43 -5.51 5.80
CA GLY A 198 -35.87 -4.81 4.59
C GLY A 198 -34.80 -3.96 3.96
N ASN A 199 -35.21 -3.08 3.05
CA ASN A 199 -34.30 -2.16 2.39
C ASN A 199 -33.92 -1.01 3.35
N PHE A 200 -32.66 -0.62 3.31
CA PHE A 200 -32.18 0.57 4.03
C PHE A 200 -31.22 1.38 3.18
N THR A 201 -31.05 2.64 3.53
CA THR A 201 -30.15 3.54 2.83
C THR A 201 -28.87 3.73 3.64
N VAL A 202 -27.73 3.61 2.98
CA VAL A 202 -26.44 4.07 3.50
C VAL A 202 -26.10 5.36 2.79
N SER A 203 -25.80 6.41 3.54
CA SER A 203 -25.39 7.69 2.99
C SER A 203 -24.22 8.27 3.79
N TRP A 204 -23.44 9.11 3.12
CA TRP A 204 -22.23 9.72 3.66
C TRP A 204 -22.07 11.17 3.22
N THR A 205 -21.20 11.89 3.92
CA THR A 205 -20.85 13.27 3.53
C THR A 205 -19.98 13.24 2.26
N PRO A 206 -20.23 14.15 1.30
CA PRO A 206 -19.38 14.26 0.13
C PRO A 206 -17.98 14.76 0.52
N VAL A 207 -16.95 14.17 -0.10
CA VAL A 207 -15.58 14.63 0.02
C VAL A 207 -15.16 15.38 -1.23
N SER A 208 -14.54 16.54 -1.05
CA SER A 208 -14.08 17.38 -2.17
C SER A 208 -13.11 16.60 -3.05
N ASN A 209 -13.37 16.56 -4.36
CA ASN A 209 -12.58 15.85 -5.38
C ASN A 209 -12.68 14.31 -5.35
N ALA A 210 -13.49 13.69 -4.50
CA ALA A 210 -13.78 12.27 -4.61
C ALA A 210 -14.53 12.00 -5.93
N GLN A 211 -14.06 11.03 -6.71
CA GLN A 211 -14.72 10.59 -7.94
C GLN A 211 -15.65 9.40 -7.68
N ALA A 212 -15.35 8.62 -6.66
CA ALA A 212 -16.15 7.48 -6.24
C ALA A 212 -15.84 7.11 -4.78
N TYR A 213 -16.74 6.31 -4.19
CA TYR A 213 -16.61 5.80 -2.82
C TYR A 213 -16.67 4.28 -2.84
N HIS A 214 -15.73 3.63 -2.14
CA HIS A 214 -15.80 2.20 -1.94
C HIS A 214 -16.57 1.91 -0.65
N VAL A 215 -17.77 1.35 -0.79
CA VAL A 215 -18.63 1.02 0.35
C VAL A 215 -18.48 -0.46 0.68
N ILE A 216 -18.14 -0.74 1.94
CA ILE A 216 -17.99 -2.11 2.45
C ILE A 216 -18.93 -2.28 3.63
N ILE A 217 -19.85 -3.25 3.54
CA ILE A 217 -20.72 -3.66 4.64
C ILE A 217 -20.21 -5.00 5.14
N LYS A 218 -19.97 -5.10 6.45
CA LYS A 218 -19.46 -6.30 7.09
C LYS A 218 -20.42 -6.79 8.17
N ASP A 219 -20.51 -8.10 8.35
CA ASP A 219 -21.14 -8.69 9.53
C ASP A 219 -20.24 -8.44 10.74
N ALA A 220 -20.81 -7.79 11.78
CA ALA A 220 -20.06 -7.43 12.98
C ALA A 220 -19.58 -8.66 13.80
N ASN A 221 -20.24 -9.82 13.65
CA ASN A 221 -19.93 -11.02 14.41
C ASN A 221 -19.08 -12.02 13.62
N ALA A 222 -19.23 -12.05 12.30
CA ALA A 222 -18.58 -13.03 11.44
C ALA A 222 -17.36 -12.48 10.68
N SER A 223 -17.11 -11.17 10.74
CA SER A 223 -16.07 -10.48 9.95
C SER A 223 -16.19 -10.74 8.43
N SER A 224 -17.34 -11.29 8.00
CA SER A 224 -17.62 -11.54 6.59
C SER A 224 -18.03 -10.24 5.91
N VAL A 225 -17.55 -10.05 4.67
CA VAL A 225 -17.98 -8.94 3.82
C VAL A 225 -19.33 -9.32 3.21
N LEU A 226 -20.36 -8.54 3.50
CA LEU A 226 -21.71 -8.71 2.98
C LEU A 226 -21.89 -7.97 1.66
N LEU A 227 -21.32 -6.75 1.56
CA LEU A 227 -21.34 -5.94 0.35
C LEU A 227 -19.97 -5.27 0.21
N SER A 228 -19.45 -5.22 -1.02
CA SER A 228 -18.25 -4.44 -1.36
C SER A 228 -18.37 -3.98 -2.81
N ASP A 229 -18.63 -2.69 -3.03
CA ASP A 229 -18.78 -2.14 -4.37
C ASP A 229 -18.41 -0.64 -4.39
N VAL A 230 -18.24 -0.07 -5.59
CA VAL A 230 -17.83 1.31 -5.81
C VAL A 230 -18.99 2.13 -6.36
N TYR A 231 -19.25 3.28 -5.74
CA TYR A 231 -20.35 4.18 -6.08
C TYR A 231 -19.83 5.59 -6.33
N ASP A 232 -20.45 6.27 -7.29
CA ASP A 232 -20.16 7.67 -7.67
C ASP A 232 -21.09 8.70 -6.99
N GLY A 233 -22.04 8.23 -6.18
CA GLY A 233 -23.00 9.06 -5.43
C GLY A 233 -22.66 9.20 -3.95
N GLU A 234 -23.53 9.86 -3.21
CA GLU A 234 -23.43 10.11 -1.76
C GLU A 234 -24.30 9.15 -0.94
N SER A 235 -24.99 8.21 -1.59
CA SER A 235 -25.84 7.22 -0.94
C SER A 235 -26.10 6.02 -1.83
N ILE A 236 -26.42 4.89 -1.19
CA ILE A 236 -26.88 3.67 -1.83
C ILE A 236 -28.12 3.14 -1.11
N GLU A 237 -28.99 2.47 -1.84
CA GLU A 237 -30.08 1.67 -1.27
C GLU A 237 -29.61 0.22 -1.23
N VAL A 238 -29.55 -0.35 -0.03
CA VAL A 238 -29.20 -1.75 0.20
C VAL A 238 -30.49 -2.55 0.31
N SER A 239 -30.70 -3.47 -0.61
CA SER A 239 -31.91 -4.31 -0.61
C SER A 239 -31.69 -5.60 0.18
N GLU A 240 -32.76 -6.14 0.74
CA GLU A 240 -32.77 -7.36 1.57
C GLU A 240 -32.09 -8.58 0.91
N GLY A 241 -32.00 -8.64 -0.40
CA GLY A 241 -31.35 -9.72 -1.13
C GLY A 241 -29.88 -9.46 -1.49
N SER A 242 -29.31 -8.33 -1.05
CA SER A 242 -27.92 -7.91 -1.36
C SER A 242 -26.93 -8.20 -0.23
N LEU A 243 -27.41 -8.68 0.93
CA LEU A 243 -26.62 -8.97 2.14
C LEU A 243 -26.52 -10.45 2.40
#